data_02462129c04f96f1b2d66baea1cedb81
#
_entry.id   02462129c04f96f1b2d66baea1cedb81
#
_cell.length_a   1.000
_cell.length_b   1.000
_cell.length_c   1.000
_cell.angle_alpha   90.00
_cell.angle_beta   90.00
_cell.angle_gamma   90.00
#
_symmetry.space_group_name_H-M   'P 1'
#
loop_
_entity.id
_entity.type
_entity.pdbx_description
1 polymer ?
#
loop_
_entity_poly.entity_id
_entity_poly.type
_entity_poly.pdbx_seq_one_letter_code
_entity_poly.pdbx_strand_id
1 'polypeptide(L)'
;MMKKSKRIWLLACVLGAMGNGIVSAEEAAPVYMLDTVNVTAQAYEKKELDTPADVTVVTRQELQASGRENIAQALKYEPGIMVSAMGPHDQSWITGNTGVNLRGVTGGTLVMIDGIPVNWNGVSHLDMIPVGAVEKVEVVKGGGAVLYGSSAYGGVINVITRKDGQGSVRLGAGSDGQRVGSVAAGNNKVRVFYSYDRMGDQGIMTAVPSSSMKTVNGKKYKYDTGFGESKKQAMGISYRFTDALSASYMHTEKKYSIEYYAHRAPEVGKIQHFDYKDKEDFLNLSYDRNDFSANIFYQERSIDNPDYCVHNPVAREWE
;
A
#
# COMPACT_ATOMS: atom_id res chain seq x y z
N MET A 1 0.16 -22.17 -35.39
CA MET A 1 1.15 -22.97 -34.67
C MET A 1 2.40 -22.10 -34.51
N MET A 2 3.02 -22.06 -33.37
CA MET A 2 4.17 -21.20 -32.94
C MET A 2 3.86 -19.78 -32.50
N LYS A 3 3.45 -19.64 -31.22
CA LYS A 3 3.59 -18.38 -30.44
C LYS A 3 3.69 -18.66 -28.92
N LYS A 4 4.60 -19.52 -28.49
CA LYS A 4 4.78 -19.89 -27.06
C LYS A 4 6.23 -19.81 -26.53
N SER A 5 7.19 -19.18 -27.23
CA SER A 5 8.60 -19.30 -26.82
C SER A 5 9.27 -18.04 -26.24
N LYS A 6 8.62 -16.88 -26.20
CA LYS A 6 9.27 -15.62 -25.75
C LYS A 6 9.19 -15.32 -24.24
N ARG A 7 8.35 -16.05 -23.49
CA ARG A 7 8.18 -15.81 -22.04
C ARG A 7 9.14 -16.57 -21.13
N ILE A 8 9.77 -17.61 -21.63
CA ILE A 8 10.68 -18.49 -20.85
C ILE A 8 12.10 -17.90 -20.76
N TRP A 9 12.52 -17.07 -21.72
CA TRP A 9 13.86 -16.48 -21.74
C TRP A 9 14.10 -15.38 -20.71
N LEU A 10 13.07 -14.67 -20.28
CA LEU A 10 13.20 -13.63 -19.24
C LEU A 10 13.44 -14.23 -17.84
N LEU A 11 12.90 -15.42 -17.56
CA LEU A 11 13.16 -16.12 -16.29
C LEU A 11 14.59 -16.71 -16.22
N ALA A 12 15.13 -17.13 -17.35
CA ALA A 12 16.46 -17.72 -17.41
C ALA A 12 17.60 -16.71 -17.20
N CYS A 13 17.40 -15.44 -17.60
CA CYS A 13 18.41 -14.39 -17.40
C CYS A 13 18.54 -13.93 -15.93
N VAL A 14 17.48 -14.08 -15.11
CA VAL A 14 17.53 -13.72 -13.68
C VAL A 14 18.24 -14.80 -12.86
N LEU A 15 18.14 -16.08 -13.27
CA LEU A 15 18.80 -17.19 -12.58
C LEU A 15 20.29 -17.33 -12.91
N GLY A 16 20.74 -16.79 -14.04
CA GLY A 16 22.15 -16.86 -14.46
C GLY A 16 23.11 -15.91 -13.72
N ALA A 17 22.59 -14.92 -13.00
CA ALA A 17 23.40 -13.95 -12.28
C ALA A 17 23.70 -14.33 -10.80
N MET A 18 23.21 -15.47 -10.33
CA MET A 18 23.36 -15.95 -8.93
C MET A 18 24.44 -17.02 -8.74
N GLY A 19 25.32 -17.21 -9.70
CA GLY A 19 26.43 -18.19 -9.61
C GLY A 19 27.66 -17.60 -8.91
N ASN A 20 28.00 -18.17 -7.73
CA ASN A 20 29.22 -18.06 -6.94
C ASN A 20 29.25 -17.05 -5.80
N GLY A 21 28.55 -17.35 -4.73
CA GLY A 21 28.82 -16.87 -3.39
C GLY A 21 28.65 -18.00 -2.39
N ILE A 22 29.75 -18.63 -1.95
CA ILE A 22 29.72 -19.54 -0.81
C ILE A 22 29.42 -18.67 0.42
N VAL A 23 28.22 -18.79 0.96
CA VAL A 23 27.87 -18.17 2.24
C VAL A 23 28.39 -19.06 3.35
N SER A 24 29.51 -18.69 3.94
CA SER A 24 29.90 -19.19 5.26
C SER A 24 28.99 -18.52 6.29
N ALA A 25 28.12 -19.29 6.89
CA ALA A 25 27.35 -18.85 8.05
C ALA A 25 28.29 -18.87 9.26
N GLU A 26 28.85 -17.73 9.61
CA GLU A 26 29.46 -17.47 10.91
C GLU A 26 28.34 -17.00 11.83
N GLU A 27 28.02 -17.83 12.81
CA GLU A 27 27.00 -17.57 13.82
C GLU A 27 27.53 -16.54 14.81
N ALA A 28 27.44 -15.25 14.43
CA ALA A 28 27.71 -14.15 15.34
C ALA A 28 26.55 -13.99 16.30
N ALA A 29 26.81 -14.05 17.59
CA ALA A 29 25.86 -13.74 18.64
C ALA A 29 25.18 -12.37 18.35
N PRO A 30 23.88 -12.21 18.60
CA PRO A 30 23.19 -10.97 18.31
C PRO A 30 23.72 -9.86 19.23
N VAL A 31 24.58 -9.00 18.67
CA VAL A 31 24.89 -7.72 19.29
C VAL A 31 23.65 -6.85 19.06
N TYR A 32 22.83 -6.69 20.05
CA TYR A 32 21.76 -5.69 20.06
C TYR A 32 22.41 -4.30 20.13
N MET A 33 22.86 -3.80 18.99
CA MET A 33 23.06 -2.38 18.84
C MET A 33 21.66 -1.79 18.68
N LEU A 34 21.22 -1.04 19.67
CA LEU A 34 20.10 -0.12 19.52
C LEU A 34 20.58 0.93 18.54
N ASP A 35 20.29 0.72 17.25
CA ASP A 35 20.51 1.74 16.24
C ASP A 35 19.67 2.95 16.64
N THR A 36 20.33 4.11 16.72
CA THR A 36 19.63 5.38 16.93
C THR A 36 18.71 5.60 15.73
N VAL A 37 17.42 5.37 15.92
CA VAL A 37 16.41 5.57 14.90
C VAL A 37 16.18 7.08 14.77
N ASN A 38 16.61 7.66 13.65
CA ASN A 38 16.30 9.05 13.32
C ASN A 38 14.90 9.14 12.74
N VAL A 39 14.09 10.08 13.25
CA VAL A 39 12.71 10.32 12.82
C VAL A 39 12.69 11.57 11.95
N THR A 40 12.17 11.45 10.72
CA THR A 40 12.04 12.55 9.76
C THR A 40 10.61 13.10 9.67
N ALA A 41 9.63 12.39 10.25
CA ALA A 41 8.22 12.80 10.28
C ALA A 41 7.93 14.08 11.09
N GLN A 42 8.94 14.80 11.55
CA GLN A 42 8.84 16.09 12.25
C GLN A 42 9.47 17.27 11.48
N ALA A 43 9.57 17.16 10.16
CA ALA A 43 10.20 18.14 9.26
C ALA A 43 11.73 18.27 9.40
N TYR A 44 12.38 17.64 10.37
CA TYR A 44 13.82 17.55 10.52
C TYR A 44 14.21 16.26 11.27
N GLU A 45 15.39 15.75 11.01
CA GLU A 45 15.89 14.54 11.66
C GLU A 45 16.13 14.78 13.15
N LYS A 46 15.45 14.00 14.00
CA LYS A 46 15.72 13.90 15.45
C LYS A 46 15.81 12.45 15.87
N LYS A 47 16.52 12.20 16.96
CA LYS A 47 16.48 10.90 17.62
C LYS A 47 15.08 10.68 18.21
N GLU A 48 14.55 9.47 18.14
CA GLU A 48 13.24 9.11 18.69
C GLU A 48 13.10 9.55 20.16
N LEU A 49 14.13 9.33 20.96
CA LEU A 49 14.19 9.71 22.39
C LEU A 49 14.16 11.23 22.66
N ASP A 50 14.57 12.04 21.70
CA ASP A 50 14.61 13.49 21.81
C ASP A 50 13.35 14.16 21.24
N THR A 51 12.39 13.34 20.78
CA THR A 51 11.18 13.82 20.12
C THR A 51 10.07 13.97 21.15
N PRO A 52 9.51 15.20 21.36
CA PRO A 52 8.46 15.44 22.35
C PRO A 52 7.06 14.96 21.88
N ALA A 53 6.99 13.93 21.06
CA ALA A 53 5.77 13.35 20.53
C ALA A 53 5.80 11.83 20.71
N ASP A 54 4.62 11.21 20.77
CA ASP A 54 4.51 9.74 20.75
C ASP A 54 4.80 9.24 19.32
N VAL A 55 6.05 8.87 19.09
CA VAL A 55 6.54 8.38 17.81
C VAL A 55 6.75 6.87 17.91
N THR A 56 6.28 6.17 16.89
CA THR A 56 6.57 4.74 16.68
C THR A 56 7.28 4.61 15.35
N VAL A 57 8.39 3.88 15.31
CA VAL A 57 9.07 3.55 14.07
C VAL A 57 8.97 2.06 13.84
N VAL A 58 8.34 1.67 12.75
CA VAL A 58 8.26 0.28 12.29
C VAL A 58 9.39 0.05 11.30
N THR A 59 10.38 -0.69 11.70
CA THR A 59 11.60 -0.94 10.91
C THR A 59 11.36 -1.91 9.76
N ARG A 60 12.28 -1.94 8.79
CA ARG A 60 12.26 -2.92 7.70
C ARG A 60 12.18 -4.37 8.22
N GLN A 61 12.93 -4.68 9.26
CA GLN A 61 12.95 -6.02 9.82
C GLN A 61 11.59 -6.40 10.39
N GLU A 62 10.92 -5.52 11.13
CA GLU A 62 9.58 -5.72 11.66
C GLU A 62 8.55 -5.83 10.55
N LEU A 63 8.61 -4.96 9.53
CA LEU A 63 7.75 -5.04 8.36
C LEU A 63 7.88 -6.39 7.64
N GLN A 64 9.10 -6.88 7.44
CA GLN A 64 9.36 -8.17 6.81
C GLN A 64 8.95 -9.35 7.70
N ALA A 65 9.22 -9.27 9.01
CA ALA A 65 8.84 -10.28 9.99
C ALA A 65 7.31 -10.40 10.15
N SER A 66 6.56 -9.32 9.89
CA SER A 66 5.10 -9.34 9.91
C SER A 66 4.49 -10.35 8.92
N GLY A 67 5.24 -10.77 7.91
CA GLY A 67 4.75 -11.65 6.85
C GLY A 67 3.72 -11.01 5.93
N ARG A 68 3.48 -9.70 6.04
CA ARG A 68 2.47 -8.97 5.26
C ARG A 68 3.02 -8.46 3.95
N GLU A 69 2.12 -8.23 2.99
CA GLU A 69 2.51 -7.87 1.63
C GLU A 69 2.58 -6.36 1.42
N ASN A 70 1.77 -5.61 2.15
CA ASN A 70 1.66 -4.16 2.01
C ASN A 70 1.66 -3.45 3.37
N ILE A 71 1.90 -2.14 3.34
CA ILE A 71 2.05 -1.33 4.55
C ILE A 71 0.75 -1.24 5.34
N ALA A 72 -0.41 -1.16 4.68
CA ALA A 72 -1.69 -1.13 5.39
C ALA A 72 -1.89 -2.38 6.24
N GLN A 73 -1.60 -3.56 5.69
CA GLN A 73 -1.69 -4.82 6.43
C GLN A 73 -0.66 -4.92 7.57
N ALA A 74 0.56 -4.45 7.34
CA ALA A 74 1.60 -4.46 8.37
C ALA A 74 1.20 -3.57 9.56
N LEU A 75 0.65 -2.38 9.30
CA LEU A 75 0.25 -1.43 10.33
C LEU A 75 -1.02 -1.84 11.12
N LYS A 76 -1.81 -2.80 10.64
CA LYS A 76 -3.00 -3.30 11.40
C LYS A 76 -2.67 -3.82 12.79
N TYR A 77 -1.44 -4.22 13.04
CA TYR A 77 -1.00 -4.82 14.30
C TYR A 77 -0.24 -3.83 15.20
N GLU A 78 -0.04 -2.60 14.72
CA GLU A 78 0.63 -1.57 15.52
C GLU A 78 -0.33 -0.91 16.50
N PRO A 79 0.06 -0.80 17.79
CA PRO A 79 -0.77 -0.18 18.80
C PRO A 79 -1.17 1.27 18.46
N GLY A 80 -2.47 1.56 18.60
CA GLY A 80 -3.01 2.89 18.34
C GLY A 80 -3.21 3.24 16.86
N ILE A 81 -3.00 2.29 15.96
CA ILE A 81 -3.30 2.42 14.52
C ILE A 81 -4.50 1.55 14.18
N MET A 82 -5.51 2.14 13.59
CA MET A 82 -6.68 1.44 13.08
C MET A 82 -6.70 1.56 11.56
N VAL A 83 -6.54 0.43 10.89
CA VAL A 83 -6.64 0.34 9.42
C VAL A 83 -7.99 -0.27 9.08
N SER A 84 -8.82 0.46 8.36
CA SER A 84 -10.12 -0.01 7.88
C SER A 84 -10.04 -0.39 6.42
N ALA A 85 -10.35 -1.65 6.14
CA ALA A 85 -10.53 -2.20 4.80
C ALA A 85 -11.73 -3.14 4.85
N MET A 86 -12.44 -3.31 3.76
CA MET A 86 -13.66 -4.14 3.77
C MET A 86 -13.37 -5.60 3.48
N GLY A 87 -12.58 -5.90 2.49
CA GLY A 87 -12.30 -7.27 2.06
C GLY A 87 -10.97 -7.79 2.58
N PRO A 88 -10.73 -9.12 2.45
CA PRO A 88 -9.49 -9.76 2.89
C PRO A 88 -8.25 -9.26 2.15
N HIS A 89 -8.40 -8.72 0.95
CA HIS A 89 -7.33 -8.15 0.14
C HIS A 89 -7.42 -6.61 0.07
N ASP A 90 -7.89 -5.99 1.16
CA ASP A 90 -8.01 -4.54 1.32
C ASP A 90 -8.88 -3.88 0.23
N GLN A 91 -9.93 -4.58 -0.22
CA GLN A 91 -10.94 -4.00 -1.09
C GLN A 91 -11.71 -2.90 -0.35
N SER A 92 -12.18 -1.91 -1.06
CA SER A 92 -12.97 -0.84 -0.48
C SER A 92 -14.16 -0.50 -1.36
N TRP A 93 -15.27 -0.15 -0.74
CA TRP A 93 -16.57 -0.03 -1.37
C TRP A 93 -16.72 1.17 -2.35
N ILE A 94 -16.15 2.32 -2.07
CA ILE A 94 -16.50 3.53 -2.83
C ILE A 94 -15.30 4.13 -3.56
N THR A 95 -14.11 3.98 -3.01
CA THR A 95 -12.95 4.75 -3.45
C THR A 95 -11.66 3.94 -3.56
N GLY A 96 -11.73 2.62 -3.46
CA GLY A 96 -10.53 1.78 -3.48
C GLY A 96 -9.61 1.96 -2.25
N ASN A 97 -10.08 2.64 -1.22
CA ASN A 97 -9.24 3.24 -0.20
C ASN A 97 -9.18 2.45 1.09
N THR A 98 -8.00 2.35 1.61
CA THR A 98 -7.77 1.89 2.98
C THR A 98 -7.74 3.10 3.89
N GLY A 99 -8.72 3.22 4.78
CA GLY A 99 -8.72 4.27 5.79
C GLY A 99 -7.71 3.96 6.88
N VAL A 100 -6.93 4.95 7.30
CA VAL A 100 -6.04 4.82 8.45
C VAL A 100 -6.36 5.90 9.47
N ASN A 101 -6.61 5.47 10.70
CA ASN A 101 -6.95 6.35 11.80
C ASN A 101 -5.97 6.13 12.95
N LEU A 102 -5.44 7.20 13.51
CA LEU A 102 -4.58 7.18 14.66
C LEU A 102 -5.37 7.50 15.93
N ARG A 103 -5.23 6.69 16.98
CA ARG A 103 -5.91 6.86 18.28
C ARG A 103 -7.43 7.04 18.19
N GLY A 104 -8.06 6.43 17.18
CA GLY A 104 -9.51 6.53 16.95
C GLY A 104 -9.98 7.85 16.31
N VAL A 105 -9.07 8.72 15.92
CA VAL A 105 -9.40 9.98 15.25
C VAL A 105 -9.61 9.71 13.76
N THR A 106 -10.85 9.86 13.32
CA THR A 106 -11.24 9.59 11.92
C THR A 106 -10.90 10.76 11.00
N GLY A 107 -10.26 10.48 9.87
CA GLY A 107 -10.00 11.46 8.80
C GLY A 107 -8.86 12.47 9.08
N GLY A 108 -8.23 12.38 10.26
CA GLY A 108 -7.17 13.34 10.67
C GLY A 108 -5.75 12.79 10.54
N THR A 109 -5.55 11.69 9.84
CA THR A 109 -4.23 11.10 9.63
C THR A 109 -3.66 11.58 8.31
N LEU A 110 -2.53 12.28 8.36
CA LEU A 110 -1.75 12.62 7.18
C LEU A 110 -0.85 11.44 6.83
N VAL A 111 -0.91 10.98 5.58
CA VAL A 111 0.01 9.96 5.05
C VAL A 111 0.98 10.60 4.08
N MET A 112 2.25 10.28 4.25
CA MET A 112 3.35 10.79 3.41
C MET A 112 4.19 9.62 2.87
N ILE A 113 4.79 9.84 1.71
CA ILE A 113 5.88 9.03 1.16
C ILE A 113 7.10 9.92 1.04
N ASP A 114 8.20 9.56 1.72
CA ASP A 114 9.44 10.35 1.78
C ASP A 114 9.19 11.83 2.12
N GLY A 115 8.27 12.10 3.07
CA GLY A 115 7.89 13.43 3.52
C GLY A 115 6.90 14.18 2.62
N ILE A 116 6.43 13.58 1.53
CA ILE A 116 5.48 14.18 0.60
C ILE A 116 4.06 13.68 0.90
N PRO A 117 3.10 14.58 1.16
CA PRO A 117 1.71 14.20 1.38
C PRO A 117 1.10 13.45 0.19
N VAL A 118 0.47 12.30 0.46
CA VAL A 118 -0.17 11.46 -0.56
C VAL A 118 -1.65 11.18 -0.27
N ASN A 119 -2.23 11.88 0.71
CA ASN A 119 -3.65 11.77 0.97
C ASN A 119 -4.47 12.46 -0.13
N TRP A 120 -5.47 11.74 -0.62
CA TRP A 120 -6.50 12.30 -1.48
C TRP A 120 -7.86 12.24 -0.75
N ASN A 121 -8.49 13.37 -0.52
CA ASN A 121 -9.78 13.45 0.21
C ASN A 121 -9.79 12.68 1.56
N GLY A 122 -8.71 12.76 2.33
CA GLY A 122 -8.57 12.06 3.63
C GLY A 122 -8.30 10.57 3.53
N VAL A 123 -8.01 10.06 2.34
CA VAL A 123 -7.81 8.64 2.07
C VAL A 123 -6.39 8.39 1.57
N SER A 124 -5.82 7.28 1.97
CA SER A 124 -4.47 6.88 1.61
C SER A 124 -4.44 5.52 0.93
N HIS A 125 -3.39 5.28 0.15
CA HIS A 125 -3.16 4.03 -0.57
C HIS A 125 -2.06 3.17 0.05
N LEU A 126 -1.98 3.12 1.37
CA LEU A 126 -1.00 2.28 2.06
C LEU A 126 -1.10 0.79 1.68
N ASP A 127 -2.26 0.34 1.22
CA ASP A 127 -2.48 -1.02 0.72
C ASP A 127 -1.85 -1.29 -0.66
N MET A 128 -1.42 -0.23 -1.37
CA MET A 128 -0.73 -0.33 -2.64
C MET A 128 0.80 -0.28 -2.50
N ILE A 129 1.30 0.11 -1.33
CA ILE A 129 2.74 0.21 -1.07
C ILE A 129 3.24 -1.15 -0.58
N PRO A 130 4.07 -1.87 -1.37
CA PRO A 130 4.58 -3.17 -0.97
C PRO A 130 5.65 -3.02 0.13
N VAL A 131 5.62 -3.90 1.13
CA VAL A 131 6.62 -3.94 2.21
C VAL A 131 8.06 -3.97 1.66
N GLY A 132 8.29 -4.68 0.55
CA GLY A 132 9.61 -4.77 -0.08
C GLY A 132 10.19 -3.46 -0.62
N ALA A 133 9.35 -2.43 -0.82
CA ALA A 133 9.77 -1.10 -1.28
C ALA A 133 10.12 -0.14 -0.12
N VAL A 134 9.84 -0.53 1.13
CA VAL A 134 9.89 0.36 2.30
C VAL A 134 11.09 0.06 3.19
N GLU A 135 11.76 1.10 3.67
CA GLU A 135 12.84 1.04 4.64
C GLU A 135 12.30 1.04 6.07
N LYS A 136 11.38 1.95 6.37
CA LYS A 136 10.72 2.09 7.66
C LYS A 136 9.43 2.88 7.50
N VAL A 137 8.55 2.75 8.49
CA VAL A 137 7.36 3.61 8.61
C VAL A 137 7.47 4.36 9.94
N GLU A 138 7.39 5.67 9.87
CA GLU A 138 7.38 6.56 11.03
C GLU A 138 5.94 6.98 11.31
N VAL A 139 5.48 6.80 12.53
CA VAL A 139 4.12 7.14 12.96
C VAL A 139 4.19 8.12 14.12
N VAL A 140 3.78 9.36 13.87
CA VAL A 140 3.66 10.41 14.88
C VAL A 140 2.20 10.48 15.32
N LYS A 141 1.93 10.08 16.54
CA LYS A 141 0.56 10.02 17.08
C LYS A 141 0.19 11.30 17.80
N GLY A 142 -0.71 12.08 17.22
CA GLY A 142 -1.12 13.39 17.74
C GLY A 142 -0.12 14.51 17.44
N GLY A 143 -0.49 15.76 17.65
CA GLY A 143 0.42 16.92 17.56
C GLY A 143 0.94 17.28 16.15
N GLY A 144 0.69 16.46 15.13
CA GLY A 144 1.19 16.68 13.77
C GLY A 144 0.64 17.93 13.08
N ALA A 145 -0.53 18.42 13.52
CA ALA A 145 -1.17 19.59 12.94
C ALA A 145 -0.34 20.88 13.05
N VAL A 146 0.54 20.97 14.03
CA VAL A 146 1.41 22.14 14.24
C VAL A 146 2.43 22.28 13.09
N LEU A 147 2.93 21.15 12.58
CA LEU A 147 3.96 21.14 11.53
C LEU A 147 3.37 20.93 10.14
N TYR A 148 2.29 20.18 10.02
CA TYR A 148 1.75 19.69 8.76
C TYR A 148 0.34 20.21 8.45
N GLY A 149 -0.16 21.14 9.25
CA GLY A 149 -1.47 21.76 9.04
C GLY A 149 -2.64 20.91 9.52
N SER A 150 -3.84 21.38 9.21
CA SER A 150 -5.12 20.82 9.71
C SER A 150 -5.39 19.37 9.26
N SER A 151 -4.75 18.90 8.20
CA SER A 151 -4.92 17.51 7.73
C SER A 151 -4.27 16.48 8.65
N ALA A 152 -3.40 16.89 9.59
CA ALA A 152 -2.62 16.04 10.47
C ALA A 152 -3.06 16.10 11.94
N TYR A 153 -4.31 16.48 12.22
CA TYR A 153 -4.78 16.63 13.62
C TYR A 153 -4.85 15.31 14.40
N GLY A 154 -4.98 14.17 13.71
CA GLY A 154 -4.91 12.84 14.31
C GLY A 154 -3.49 12.29 14.39
N GLY A 155 -2.58 12.82 13.57
CA GLY A 155 -1.18 12.42 13.47
C GLY A 155 -0.70 12.25 12.05
N VAL A 156 0.54 11.73 11.92
CA VAL A 156 1.25 11.58 10.65
C VAL A 156 1.77 10.15 10.52
N ILE A 157 1.66 9.58 9.33
CA ILE A 157 2.34 8.34 8.92
C ILE A 157 3.25 8.69 7.75
N ASN A 158 4.56 8.53 7.93
CA ASN A 158 5.54 8.77 6.87
C ASN A 158 6.19 7.44 6.46
N VAL A 159 5.96 7.04 5.23
CA VAL A 159 6.54 5.84 4.62
C VAL A 159 7.87 6.23 3.97
N ILE A 160 8.98 5.75 4.52
CA ILE A 160 10.31 5.98 3.96
C ILE A 160 10.64 4.85 3.00
N THR A 161 10.87 5.22 1.74
CA THR A 161 11.22 4.25 0.70
C THR A 161 12.67 3.81 0.80
N ARG A 162 12.94 2.57 0.37
CA ARG A 162 14.30 2.03 0.35
C ARG A 162 15.15 2.72 -0.70
N LYS A 163 16.35 3.13 -0.27
CA LYS A 163 17.38 3.77 -1.14
C LYS A 163 18.66 2.92 -1.24
N ASP A 164 18.71 1.77 -0.57
CA ASP A 164 19.84 0.85 -0.61
C ASP A 164 19.89 0.04 -1.92
N GLY A 165 21.07 -0.46 -2.24
CA GLY A 165 21.31 -1.28 -3.44
C GLY A 165 21.01 -2.78 -3.25
N GLN A 166 20.55 -3.20 -2.08
CA GLN A 166 20.34 -4.63 -1.80
C GLN A 166 19.20 -5.22 -2.63
N GLY A 167 19.50 -6.27 -3.37
CA GLY A 167 18.53 -7.05 -4.09
C GLY A 167 17.66 -7.89 -3.14
N SER A 168 16.43 -8.15 -3.53
CA SER A 168 15.54 -9.06 -2.82
C SER A 168 14.57 -9.74 -3.79
N VAL A 169 14.25 -10.99 -3.50
CA VAL A 169 13.21 -11.75 -4.18
C VAL A 169 12.30 -12.35 -3.11
N ARG A 170 11.00 -12.20 -3.27
CA ARG A 170 10.00 -12.81 -2.42
C ARG A 170 8.97 -13.52 -3.28
N LEU A 171 8.61 -14.72 -2.89
CA LEU A 171 7.53 -15.49 -3.48
C LEU A 171 6.69 -16.06 -2.36
N GLY A 172 5.38 -16.04 -2.55
CA GLY A 172 4.45 -16.53 -1.55
C GLY A 172 3.17 -17.06 -2.17
N ALA A 173 2.50 -17.92 -1.42
CA ALA A 173 1.17 -18.41 -1.70
C ALA A 173 0.36 -18.45 -0.41
N GLY A 174 -0.94 -18.21 -0.50
CA GLY A 174 -1.85 -18.17 0.65
C GLY A 174 -3.17 -18.84 0.35
N SER A 175 -4.13 -18.68 1.28
CA SER A 175 -5.51 -19.10 1.09
C SER A 175 -6.17 -18.35 -0.07
N ASP A 176 -7.32 -18.84 -0.52
CA ASP A 176 -8.13 -18.23 -1.57
C ASP A 176 -7.36 -18.00 -2.88
N GLY A 177 -6.40 -18.90 -3.19
CA GLY A 177 -5.58 -18.81 -4.37
C GLY A 177 -4.62 -17.62 -4.39
N GLN A 178 -4.28 -17.06 -3.23
CA GLN A 178 -3.33 -15.96 -3.15
C GLN A 178 -1.97 -16.37 -3.72
N ARG A 179 -1.39 -15.48 -4.51
CA ARG A 179 -0.05 -15.60 -5.09
C ARG A 179 0.63 -14.25 -5.03
N VAL A 180 1.80 -14.25 -4.43
CA VAL A 180 2.60 -13.05 -4.21
C VAL A 180 3.96 -13.23 -4.85
N GLY A 181 4.45 -12.19 -5.48
CA GLY A 181 5.79 -12.12 -6.01
C GLY A 181 6.33 -10.70 -5.93
N SER A 182 7.54 -10.55 -5.45
CA SER A 182 8.22 -9.27 -5.55
C SER A 182 9.69 -9.46 -5.84
N VAL A 183 10.25 -8.53 -6.57
CA VAL A 183 11.68 -8.43 -6.88
C VAL A 183 12.12 -6.99 -6.75
N ALA A 184 13.28 -6.81 -6.15
CA ALA A 184 13.96 -5.54 -6.14
C ALA A 184 15.44 -5.75 -6.42
N ALA A 185 16.04 -4.81 -7.15
CA ALA A 185 17.46 -4.82 -7.46
C ALA A 185 17.97 -3.38 -7.57
N GLY A 186 19.25 -3.20 -7.36
CA GLY A 186 19.82 -1.87 -7.50
C GLY A 186 21.29 -1.81 -7.11
N ASN A 187 21.78 -0.61 -7.02
CA ASN A 187 23.09 -0.24 -6.52
C ASN A 187 22.99 1.12 -5.79
N ASN A 188 24.11 1.72 -5.45
CA ASN A 188 24.13 3.02 -4.74
C ASN A 188 23.52 4.19 -5.51
N LYS A 189 23.27 4.04 -6.83
CA LYS A 189 22.70 5.10 -7.67
C LYS A 189 21.29 4.81 -8.15
N VAL A 190 21.00 3.55 -8.51
CA VAL A 190 19.70 3.18 -9.06
C VAL A 190 19.12 2.03 -8.27
N ARG A 191 17.81 2.09 -8.06
CA ARG A 191 17.02 0.98 -7.51
C ARG A 191 15.76 0.83 -8.32
N VAL A 192 15.39 -0.42 -8.59
CA VAL A 192 14.13 -0.79 -9.22
C VAL A 192 13.43 -1.83 -8.37
N PHE A 193 12.10 -1.81 -8.37
CA PHE A 193 11.32 -2.88 -7.77
C PHE A 193 10.06 -3.16 -8.60
N TYR A 194 9.57 -4.38 -8.48
CA TYR A 194 8.26 -4.78 -8.96
C TYR A 194 7.61 -5.71 -7.93
N SER A 195 6.33 -5.52 -7.69
CA SER A 195 5.53 -6.41 -6.84
C SER A 195 4.22 -6.78 -7.51
N TYR A 196 3.77 -7.97 -7.21
CA TYR A 196 2.54 -8.57 -7.69
C TYR A 196 1.89 -9.33 -6.55
N ASP A 197 0.63 -9.03 -6.26
CA ASP A 197 -0.19 -9.75 -5.29
C ASP A 197 -1.57 -9.99 -5.91
N ARG A 198 -1.99 -11.23 -5.96
CA ARG A 198 -3.29 -11.66 -6.48
C ARG A 198 -3.96 -12.55 -5.46
N MET A 199 -5.23 -12.32 -5.22
CA MET A 199 -6.11 -13.20 -4.47
C MET A 199 -7.27 -13.62 -5.37
N GLY A 200 -7.66 -14.88 -5.33
CA GLY A 200 -8.78 -15.41 -6.08
C GLY A 200 -10.12 -14.93 -5.53
N ASP A 201 -11.18 -15.43 -6.10
CA ASP A 201 -12.55 -15.18 -5.62
C ASP A 201 -12.72 -15.75 -4.21
N GLN A 202 -13.16 -14.90 -3.28
CA GLN A 202 -13.35 -15.25 -1.88
C GLN A 202 -14.82 -15.58 -1.56
N GLY A 203 -15.69 -15.43 -2.57
CA GLY A 203 -17.12 -15.70 -2.43
C GLY A 203 -17.82 -14.77 -1.45
N ILE A 204 -18.92 -15.25 -0.88
CA ILE A 204 -19.75 -14.48 0.04
C ILE A 204 -19.12 -14.43 1.42
N MET A 205 -18.94 -13.22 1.93
CA MET A 205 -18.55 -12.98 3.32
C MET A 205 -19.77 -12.54 4.13
N THR A 206 -20.16 -13.36 5.11
CA THR A 206 -21.36 -13.16 5.93
C THR A 206 -21.22 -12.07 7.01
N ALA A 207 -20.16 -11.27 6.97
CA ALA A 207 -19.88 -10.27 8.00
C ALA A 207 -20.68 -8.97 7.85
N VAL A 208 -21.48 -8.81 6.79
CA VAL A 208 -22.33 -7.63 6.65
C VAL A 208 -23.62 -7.85 7.43
N PRO A 209 -24.03 -6.91 8.31
CA PRO A 209 -25.25 -7.06 9.08
C PRO A 209 -26.45 -7.37 8.19
N SER A 210 -27.26 -8.35 8.57
CA SER A 210 -28.46 -8.80 7.82
C SER A 210 -29.54 -7.73 7.64
N SER A 211 -29.31 -6.52 8.16
CA SER A 211 -30.16 -5.34 8.03
C SER A 211 -29.90 -4.51 6.77
N SER A 212 -28.78 -4.76 6.08
CA SER A 212 -28.44 -4.01 4.88
C SER A 212 -29.44 -4.30 3.75
N MET A 213 -29.91 -3.24 3.11
CA MET A 213 -30.88 -3.30 2.01
C MET A 213 -30.28 -2.57 0.80
N LYS A 214 -30.33 -3.21 -0.37
CA LYS A 214 -29.96 -2.58 -1.64
C LYS A 214 -31.17 -2.55 -2.59
N THR A 215 -31.34 -1.44 -3.29
CA THR A 215 -32.35 -1.32 -4.34
C THR A 215 -31.70 -1.58 -5.69
N VAL A 216 -32.16 -2.59 -6.41
CA VAL A 216 -31.72 -2.94 -7.76
C VAL A 216 -32.96 -3.01 -8.64
N ASN A 217 -32.98 -2.26 -9.75
CA ASN A 217 -34.12 -2.18 -10.68
C ASN A 217 -35.47 -1.91 -9.98
N GLY A 218 -35.46 -1.00 -8.99
CA GLY A 218 -36.67 -0.63 -8.23
C GLY A 218 -37.09 -1.61 -7.14
N LYS A 219 -36.44 -2.76 -7.02
CA LYS A 219 -36.73 -3.76 -5.97
C LYS A 219 -35.67 -3.65 -4.85
N LYS A 220 -36.13 -3.84 -3.60
CA LYS A 220 -35.25 -3.86 -2.40
C LYS A 220 -34.88 -5.29 -2.05
N TYR A 221 -33.58 -5.53 -1.90
CA TYR A 221 -33.00 -6.82 -1.53
C TYR A 221 -32.25 -6.71 -0.20
N LYS A 222 -32.38 -7.74 0.64
CA LYS A 222 -31.42 -8.03 1.69
C LYS A 222 -30.25 -8.74 1.01
N TYR A 223 -29.02 -8.29 1.28
CA TYR A 223 -27.85 -8.79 0.58
C TYR A 223 -26.70 -9.11 1.51
N ASP A 224 -25.87 -10.04 1.09
CA ASP A 224 -24.54 -10.29 1.58
C ASP A 224 -23.53 -9.73 0.58
N THR A 225 -22.36 -9.36 1.06
CA THR A 225 -21.27 -8.87 0.21
C THR A 225 -20.29 -9.99 -0.06
N GLY A 226 -19.95 -10.17 -1.33
CA GLY A 226 -18.88 -11.03 -1.79
C GLY A 226 -17.72 -10.21 -2.35
N PHE A 227 -16.53 -10.78 -2.32
CA PHE A 227 -15.33 -10.21 -2.92
C PHE A 227 -14.79 -11.19 -3.94
N GLY A 228 -14.80 -10.77 -5.20
CA GLY A 228 -14.25 -11.56 -6.29
C GLY A 228 -12.72 -11.46 -6.37
N GLU A 229 -12.18 -11.85 -7.52
CA GLU A 229 -10.73 -11.78 -7.74
C GLU A 229 -10.19 -10.37 -7.52
N SER A 230 -9.05 -10.28 -6.86
CA SER A 230 -8.34 -9.04 -6.62
C SER A 230 -6.87 -9.17 -7.04
N LYS A 231 -6.34 -8.12 -7.66
CA LYS A 231 -4.97 -8.06 -8.16
C LYS A 231 -4.36 -6.70 -7.86
N LYS A 232 -3.17 -6.70 -7.25
CA LYS A 232 -2.38 -5.50 -6.98
C LYS A 232 -1.04 -5.62 -7.67
N GLN A 233 -0.58 -4.55 -8.28
CA GLN A 233 0.76 -4.44 -8.88
C GLN A 233 1.35 -3.10 -8.49
N ALA A 234 2.64 -3.10 -8.14
CA ALA A 234 3.39 -1.89 -7.95
C ALA A 234 4.77 -2.03 -8.57
N MET A 235 5.24 -0.97 -9.20
CA MET A 235 6.60 -0.89 -9.73
C MET A 235 7.17 0.48 -9.45
N GLY A 236 8.49 0.54 -9.26
CA GLY A 236 9.13 1.82 -9.05
C GLY A 236 10.60 1.80 -9.44
N ILE A 237 11.08 3.01 -9.68
CA ILE A 237 12.48 3.29 -9.92
C ILE A 237 12.88 4.51 -9.11
N SER A 238 14.04 4.45 -8.49
CA SER A 238 14.68 5.62 -7.90
C SER A 238 16.09 5.76 -8.46
N TYR A 239 16.52 7.01 -8.66
CA TYR A 239 17.83 7.35 -9.18
C TYR A 239 18.44 8.49 -8.37
N ARG A 240 19.68 8.29 -7.91
CA ARG A 240 20.48 9.29 -7.20
C ARG A 240 21.47 9.93 -8.17
N PHE A 241 21.22 11.18 -8.53
CA PHE A 241 22.12 11.94 -9.41
C PHE A 241 23.41 12.33 -8.68
N THR A 242 23.24 12.84 -7.45
CA THR A 242 24.30 13.22 -6.50
C THR A 242 23.89 12.79 -5.09
N ASP A 243 24.75 13.02 -4.11
CA ASP A 243 24.38 12.76 -2.70
C ASP A 243 23.22 13.65 -2.23
N ALA A 244 23.03 14.81 -2.88
CA ALA A 244 21.98 15.76 -2.54
C ALA A 244 20.73 15.66 -3.45
N LEU A 245 20.85 15.14 -4.68
CA LEU A 245 19.76 15.17 -5.66
C LEU A 245 19.35 13.76 -6.07
N SER A 246 18.09 13.46 -5.94
CA SER A 246 17.50 12.17 -6.35
C SER A 246 16.12 12.35 -6.99
N ALA A 247 15.74 11.40 -7.83
CA ALA A 247 14.40 11.30 -8.35
C ALA A 247 13.84 9.89 -8.12
N SER A 248 12.52 9.79 -7.94
CA SER A 248 11.81 8.53 -7.83
C SER A 248 10.50 8.57 -8.60
N TYR A 249 10.12 7.42 -9.14
CA TYR A 249 8.83 7.20 -9.76
C TYR A 249 8.26 5.89 -9.25
N MET A 250 6.97 5.90 -8.93
CA MET A 250 6.21 4.73 -8.52
C MET A 250 4.88 4.70 -9.28
N HIS A 251 4.56 3.55 -9.85
CA HIS A 251 3.26 3.25 -10.44
C HIS A 251 2.60 2.10 -9.70
N THR A 252 1.33 2.26 -9.38
CA THR A 252 0.52 1.21 -8.76
C THR A 252 -0.77 0.97 -9.55
N GLU A 253 -1.19 -0.28 -9.63
CA GLU A 253 -2.48 -0.66 -10.22
C GLU A 253 -3.16 -1.69 -9.32
N LYS A 254 -4.42 -1.44 -8.97
CA LYS A 254 -5.29 -2.36 -8.23
C LYS A 254 -6.54 -2.63 -9.06
N LYS A 255 -6.88 -3.91 -9.19
CA LYS A 255 -8.15 -4.37 -9.78
C LYS A 255 -8.83 -5.28 -8.79
N TYR A 256 -10.12 -5.14 -8.62
CA TYR A 256 -10.90 -6.01 -7.76
C TYR A 256 -12.37 -5.92 -8.11
N SER A 257 -13.15 -6.93 -7.72
CA SER A 257 -14.60 -6.90 -7.84
C SER A 257 -15.27 -7.01 -6.48
N ILE A 258 -16.43 -6.37 -6.37
CA ILE A 258 -17.33 -6.49 -5.23
C ILE A 258 -18.68 -6.98 -5.76
N GLU A 259 -19.27 -7.92 -5.07
CA GLU A 259 -20.50 -8.56 -5.46
C GLU A 259 -21.54 -8.47 -4.34
N TYR A 260 -22.79 -8.28 -4.73
CA TYR A 260 -23.93 -8.34 -3.81
C TYR A 260 -24.77 -9.55 -4.15
N TYR A 261 -25.12 -10.32 -3.13
CA TYR A 261 -25.89 -11.54 -3.25
C TYR A 261 -27.18 -11.42 -2.45
N ALA A 262 -28.34 -11.60 -3.09
CA ALA A 262 -29.59 -11.78 -2.39
C ALA A 262 -29.58 -13.15 -1.71
N HIS A 263 -29.82 -13.18 -0.39
CA HIS A 263 -29.82 -14.43 0.37
C HIS A 263 -31.25 -14.93 0.75
N ARG A 264 -32.30 -14.23 0.32
CA ARG A 264 -33.70 -14.60 0.56
C ARG A 264 -34.54 -14.51 -0.71
N ALA A 265 -35.51 -15.43 -0.79
CA ALA A 265 -36.53 -15.44 -1.83
C ALA A 265 -37.28 -14.09 -1.99
N PRO A 266 -37.75 -13.70 -3.18
CA PRO A 266 -37.92 -14.60 -4.34
C PRO A 266 -36.65 -14.84 -5.16
N GLU A 267 -35.62 -14.03 -5.00
CA GLU A 267 -34.37 -14.15 -5.76
C GLU A 267 -33.22 -14.47 -4.81
N VAL A 268 -32.51 -15.56 -5.09
CA VAL A 268 -31.31 -15.98 -4.39
C VAL A 268 -30.15 -16.00 -5.41
N GLY A 269 -29.02 -15.37 -5.08
CA GLY A 269 -27.86 -15.34 -5.94
C GLY A 269 -27.29 -13.94 -6.16
N LYS A 270 -26.39 -13.82 -7.12
CA LYS A 270 -25.75 -12.54 -7.46
C LYS A 270 -26.78 -11.56 -8.02
N ILE A 271 -26.95 -10.43 -7.35
CA ILE A 271 -27.87 -9.37 -7.77
C ILE A 271 -27.14 -8.16 -8.37
N GLN A 272 -25.87 -7.99 -8.07
CA GLN A 272 -25.08 -6.91 -8.61
C GLN A 272 -23.57 -7.25 -8.54
N HIS A 273 -22.81 -6.79 -9.52
CA HIS A 273 -21.38 -6.95 -9.63
C HIS A 273 -20.76 -5.61 -9.99
N PHE A 274 -19.63 -5.29 -9.37
CA PHE A 274 -18.87 -4.06 -9.63
C PHE A 274 -17.42 -4.39 -9.82
N ASP A 275 -16.86 -3.99 -10.95
CA ASP A 275 -15.44 -4.05 -11.22
C ASP A 275 -14.79 -2.68 -10.95
N TYR A 276 -13.71 -2.70 -10.22
CA TYR A 276 -12.93 -1.52 -9.88
C TYR A 276 -11.52 -1.64 -10.43
N LYS A 277 -11.05 -0.56 -11.00
CA LYS A 277 -9.66 -0.40 -11.39
C LYS A 277 -9.14 0.94 -10.88
N ASP A 278 -8.11 0.87 -10.05
CA ASP A 278 -7.47 2.01 -9.44
C ASP A 278 -6.01 2.05 -9.86
N LYS A 279 -5.54 3.20 -10.30
CA LYS A 279 -4.17 3.45 -10.71
C LYS A 279 -3.67 4.71 -10.06
N GLU A 280 -2.40 4.69 -9.70
CA GLU A 280 -1.73 5.87 -9.16
C GLU A 280 -0.31 5.95 -9.70
N ASP A 281 0.06 7.14 -10.14
CA ASP A 281 1.38 7.53 -10.56
C ASP A 281 1.92 8.58 -9.60
N PHE A 282 3.11 8.35 -9.07
CA PHE A 282 3.79 9.24 -8.16
C PHE A 282 5.22 9.50 -8.64
N LEU A 283 5.54 10.74 -8.94
CA LEU A 283 6.87 11.21 -9.33
C LEU A 283 7.38 12.21 -8.31
N ASN A 284 8.62 12.06 -7.88
CA ASN A 284 9.29 12.98 -6.97
C ASN A 284 10.70 13.30 -7.44
N LEU A 285 11.06 14.58 -7.37
CA LEU A 285 12.42 15.09 -7.45
C LEU A 285 12.77 15.72 -6.10
N SER A 286 13.74 15.14 -5.39
CA SER A 286 14.14 15.54 -4.05
C SER A 286 15.54 16.11 -4.07
N TYR A 287 15.70 17.27 -3.47
CA TYR A 287 16.99 17.87 -3.14
C TYR A 287 17.14 17.97 -1.62
N ASP A 288 18.23 17.43 -1.08
CA ASP A 288 18.51 17.44 0.35
C ASP A 288 20.00 17.67 0.58
N ARG A 289 20.33 18.82 1.16
CA ARG A 289 21.72 19.17 1.46
C ARG A 289 21.80 20.11 2.67
N ASN A 290 22.56 19.69 3.68
CA ASN A 290 22.72 20.41 4.96
C ASN A 290 21.32 20.65 5.61
N ASP A 291 21.03 21.93 5.90
CA ASP A 291 19.77 22.36 6.54
C ASP A 291 18.65 22.73 5.52
N PHE A 292 18.87 22.45 4.23
CA PHE A 292 17.91 22.76 3.17
C PHE A 292 17.44 21.50 2.45
N SER A 293 16.14 21.26 2.49
CA SER A 293 15.47 20.22 1.72
C SER A 293 14.33 20.81 0.87
N ALA A 294 14.18 20.30 -0.34
CA ALA A 294 13.11 20.69 -1.25
C ALA A 294 12.64 19.49 -2.07
N ASN A 295 11.33 19.41 -2.30
CA ASN A 295 10.71 18.38 -3.11
C ASN A 295 9.83 19.02 -4.17
N ILE A 296 9.92 18.51 -5.41
CA ILE A 296 8.97 18.78 -6.49
C ILE A 296 8.33 17.44 -6.83
N PHE A 297 7.02 17.34 -6.71
CA PHE A 297 6.32 16.09 -6.94
C PHE A 297 5.11 16.26 -7.85
N TYR A 298 4.75 15.16 -8.49
CA TYR A 298 3.53 15.01 -9.28
C TYR A 298 2.84 13.72 -8.83
N GLN A 299 1.54 13.79 -8.59
CA GLN A 299 0.71 12.65 -8.26
C GLN A 299 -0.54 12.70 -9.12
N GLU A 300 -0.84 11.59 -9.77
CA GLU A 300 -2.07 11.39 -10.52
C GLU A 300 -2.73 10.09 -10.08
N ARG A 301 -4.04 10.13 -9.92
CA ARG A 301 -4.84 8.96 -9.58
C ARG A 301 -6.06 8.86 -10.48
N SER A 302 -6.32 7.67 -10.99
CA SER A 302 -7.52 7.34 -11.76
C SER A 302 -8.23 6.16 -11.15
N ILE A 303 -9.52 6.32 -10.88
CA ILE A 303 -10.42 5.25 -10.45
C ILE A 303 -11.44 5.03 -11.55
N ASP A 304 -11.47 3.82 -12.09
CA ASP A 304 -12.44 3.40 -13.09
C ASP A 304 -13.41 2.39 -12.46
N ASN A 305 -14.69 2.72 -12.54
CA ASN A 305 -15.79 1.88 -12.12
C ASN A 305 -16.96 2.04 -13.11
N PRO A 306 -16.88 1.42 -14.28
CA PRO A 306 -17.85 1.59 -15.35
C PRO A 306 -19.26 1.20 -14.96
N ASP A 307 -19.43 0.21 -14.06
CA ASP A 307 -20.75 -0.27 -13.66
C ASP A 307 -21.43 0.67 -12.65
N TYR A 308 -20.68 1.39 -11.84
CA TYR A 308 -21.23 2.34 -10.88
C TYR A 308 -21.94 3.52 -11.57
N CYS A 309 -21.37 4.03 -12.65
CA CYS A 309 -21.94 5.14 -13.42
C CYS A 309 -23.21 4.76 -14.19
N VAL A 310 -23.38 3.50 -14.56
CA VAL A 310 -24.52 3.04 -15.38
C VAL A 310 -25.75 2.76 -14.52
N HIS A 311 -25.60 2.34 -13.26
CA HIS A 311 -26.70 1.81 -12.44
C HIS A 311 -27.11 2.71 -11.28
N ASN A 312 -26.42 3.80 -11.00
CA ASN A 312 -26.76 4.71 -9.92
C ASN A 312 -27.00 6.15 -10.43
N PRO A 313 -28.27 6.57 -10.58
CA PRO A 313 -28.59 7.92 -11.06
C PRO A 313 -28.05 9.04 -10.13
N VAL A 314 -27.79 8.75 -8.87
CA VAL A 314 -27.22 9.71 -7.91
C VAL A 314 -25.73 9.99 -8.22
N ALA A 315 -25.02 9.04 -8.82
CA ALA A 315 -23.62 9.26 -9.21
C ALA A 315 -23.44 10.24 -10.38
N ARG A 316 -24.51 10.50 -11.16
CA ARG A 316 -24.49 11.49 -12.25
C ARG A 316 -24.56 12.94 -11.77
N GLU A 317 -24.90 13.18 -10.49
CA GLU A 317 -24.95 14.52 -9.90
C GLU A 317 -23.57 15.00 -9.39
N TRP A 318 -22.53 14.17 -9.50
CA TRP A 318 -21.18 14.47 -9.01
C TRP A 318 -20.12 14.58 -10.13
N GLU A 319 -20.55 14.62 -11.41
CA GLU A 319 -19.66 14.96 -12.53
C GLU A 319 -19.53 16.48 -12.74
#